data_c1254ae15bb875e1efb86663779c4552
#
_entry.id   c1254ae15bb875e1efb86663779c4552
#
_cell.length_a   1.000
_cell.length_b   1.000
_cell.length_c   1.000
_cell.angle_alpha   90.00
_cell.angle_beta   90.00
_cell.angle_gamma   90.00
#
_symmetry.space_group_name_H-M   'P 1'
#
loop_
_entity.id
_entity.type
_entity.pdbx_description
1 polymer ?
#
loop_
_entity_poly.entity_id
_entity_poly.type
_entity_poly.pdbx_seq_one_letter_code
_entity_poly.pdbx_strand_id
1 'polypeptide(L)'
;MTIESTTSAVKGGVAKRFAALFVAAATLLAGGVFSVSAAPSALADDAETNVALNAEKGNDNAPDVQVSYVTGWNSTAAINDDSLDGNASYGGWGTWGNTSASETATYTWNRAVTTSKSVGYYWTNVKTGDGGVPLPKDVSIEYLNADSGQYETVPNLKVDKTFPADDELDATNPVYGPYTYTFDQVTTKSMKLVVNKKANDNKGITVTEWQVFGTSAALPVDPGDPGAFLDVQQVAVRTTPGVDPTSKLPAEVWATPQDGPSIKVPVTWETVPADAYATAGTTAEVKGTTAAGTYDNIKVAAGQATATIGVYDQLNTEVTDAEYVSTITAPGV
;
A
#
# COMPACT_ATOMS: atom_id res chain seq x y z
N MET A 1 16.07 49.55 -42.47
CA MET A 1 16.57 48.99 -41.20
C MET A 1 15.59 47.90 -40.81
N THR A 2 15.89 46.69 -41.22
CA THR A 2 14.99 45.54 -41.24
C THR A 2 15.30 44.69 -40.00
N ILE A 3 14.29 44.37 -39.22
CA ILE A 3 14.41 43.51 -38.04
C ILE A 3 13.88 42.12 -38.43
N GLU A 4 14.76 41.14 -38.50
CA GLU A 4 14.40 39.74 -38.69
C GLU A 4 14.04 39.10 -37.34
N SER A 5 12.86 38.50 -37.33
CA SER A 5 12.33 37.68 -36.23
C SER A 5 12.67 36.22 -36.50
N THR A 6 13.50 35.59 -35.66
CA THR A 6 13.78 34.15 -35.70
C THR A 6 12.88 33.44 -34.71
N THR A 7 11.91 32.69 -35.24
CA THR A 7 11.10 31.73 -34.50
C THR A 7 11.86 30.41 -34.35
N SER A 8 12.14 30.02 -33.11
CA SER A 8 12.71 28.70 -32.78
C SER A 8 11.59 27.69 -32.55
N ALA A 9 11.57 26.67 -33.38
CA ALA A 9 10.63 25.55 -33.28
C ALA A 9 11.06 24.51 -32.24
N VAL A 10 10.24 24.32 -31.24
CA VAL A 10 10.40 23.25 -30.25
C VAL A 10 9.87 21.93 -30.87
N LYS A 11 10.76 20.97 -31.09
CA LYS A 11 10.42 19.60 -31.51
C LYS A 11 9.93 18.82 -30.29
N GLY A 12 8.63 18.49 -30.29
CA GLY A 12 8.05 17.55 -29.35
C GLY A 12 8.47 16.11 -29.67
N GLY A 13 9.17 15.47 -28.75
CA GLY A 13 9.47 14.04 -28.78
C GLY A 13 8.29 13.21 -28.32
N VAL A 14 7.73 12.39 -29.21
CA VAL A 14 6.67 11.42 -28.91
C VAL A 14 7.32 10.19 -28.27
N ALA A 15 7.07 9.96 -26.98
CA ALA A 15 7.46 8.72 -26.30
C ALA A 15 6.56 7.58 -26.77
N LYS A 16 7.12 6.60 -27.46
CA LYS A 16 6.44 5.35 -27.85
C LYS A 16 6.32 4.44 -26.62
N ARG A 17 5.09 4.22 -26.17
CA ARG A 17 4.77 3.19 -25.18
C ARG A 17 4.73 1.83 -25.87
N PHE A 18 5.62 0.92 -25.50
CA PHE A 18 5.55 -0.49 -25.88
C PHE A 18 4.61 -1.21 -24.90
N ALA A 19 3.46 -1.64 -25.39
CA ALA A 19 2.61 -2.60 -24.72
C ALA A 19 3.13 -4.00 -25.05
N ALA A 20 3.61 -4.74 -24.06
CA ALA A 20 3.95 -6.15 -24.19
C ALA A 20 2.69 -6.98 -23.97
N LEU A 21 2.17 -7.57 -25.05
CA LEU A 21 1.05 -8.50 -25.03
C LEU A 21 1.60 -9.91 -24.74
N PHE A 22 1.37 -10.48 -23.56
CA PHE A 22 1.64 -11.88 -23.28
C PHE A 22 0.41 -12.72 -23.62
N VAL A 23 0.52 -13.51 -24.69
CA VAL A 23 -0.44 -14.57 -25.03
C VAL A 23 -0.02 -15.84 -24.29
N ALA A 24 -0.80 -16.26 -23.32
CA ALA A 24 -0.64 -17.57 -22.69
C ALA A 24 -1.47 -18.61 -23.45
N ALA A 25 -0.79 -19.54 -24.13
CA ALA A 25 -1.42 -20.70 -24.74
C ALA A 25 -1.65 -21.77 -23.65
N ALA A 26 -2.89 -22.09 -23.36
CA ALA A 26 -3.24 -23.20 -22.47
C ALA A 26 -3.28 -24.52 -23.25
N THR A 27 -2.40 -25.46 -22.91
CA THR A 27 -2.44 -26.85 -23.36
C THR A 27 -3.13 -27.69 -22.29
N LEU A 28 -4.31 -28.23 -22.59
CA LEU A 28 -5.01 -29.19 -21.73
C LEU A 28 -4.28 -30.54 -21.75
N LEU A 29 -3.91 -31.05 -20.59
CA LEU A 29 -3.66 -32.49 -20.34
C LEU A 29 -4.28 -32.90 -19.04
N ALA A 30 -4.94 -34.05 -19.09
CA ALA A 30 -5.85 -34.58 -18.07
C ALA A 30 -5.22 -34.96 -16.74
N GLY A 31 -5.97 -34.74 -15.66
CA GLY A 31 -5.87 -35.51 -14.40
C GLY A 31 -4.82 -35.01 -13.40
N GLY A 32 -5.18 -34.00 -12.60
CA GLY A 32 -4.43 -33.64 -11.41
C GLY A 32 -5.14 -32.48 -10.72
N VAL A 33 -5.40 -32.64 -9.42
CA VAL A 33 -5.95 -31.57 -8.58
C VAL A 33 -4.88 -30.49 -8.46
N PHE A 34 -4.98 -29.46 -9.31
CA PHE A 34 -4.12 -28.30 -9.16
C PHE A 34 -4.82 -27.29 -8.24
N SER A 35 -4.25 -27.10 -7.04
CA SER A 35 -4.48 -25.91 -6.26
C SER A 35 -3.97 -24.72 -7.09
N VAL A 36 -4.85 -23.99 -7.72
CA VAL A 36 -4.50 -22.70 -8.35
C VAL A 36 -4.24 -21.73 -7.21
N SER A 37 -2.98 -21.63 -6.85
CA SER A 37 -2.48 -20.47 -6.12
C SER A 37 -2.77 -19.26 -7.00
N ALA A 38 -3.75 -18.45 -6.63
CA ALA A 38 -4.00 -17.19 -7.32
C ALA A 38 -2.69 -16.39 -7.26
N ALA A 39 -2.09 -16.15 -8.44
CA ALA A 39 -1.02 -15.19 -8.52
C ALA A 39 -1.57 -13.86 -7.97
N PRO A 40 -0.82 -13.16 -7.10
CA PRO A 40 -1.24 -11.85 -6.65
C PRO A 40 -1.48 -10.99 -7.90
N SER A 41 -2.67 -10.43 -8.01
CA SER A 41 -2.98 -9.43 -9.03
C SER A 41 -1.85 -8.39 -8.96
N ALA A 42 -1.17 -8.15 -10.07
CA ALA A 42 -0.27 -7.01 -10.17
C ALA A 42 -1.11 -5.78 -9.85
N LEU A 43 -0.95 -5.29 -8.63
CA LEU A 43 -1.48 -4.00 -8.22
C LEU A 43 -0.91 -2.99 -9.21
N ALA A 44 -1.76 -2.09 -9.69
CA ALA A 44 -1.31 -0.91 -10.40
C ALA A 44 -0.12 -0.34 -9.63
N ASP A 45 0.90 0.08 -10.36
CA ASP A 45 2.11 0.70 -9.85
C ASP A 45 1.70 1.99 -9.13
N ASP A 46 1.21 1.87 -7.88
CA ASP A 46 1.01 2.99 -6.99
C ASP A 46 2.41 3.54 -6.74
N ALA A 47 2.67 4.73 -7.26
CA ALA A 47 3.95 5.40 -7.13
C ALA A 47 4.37 5.33 -5.65
N GLU A 48 5.52 4.69 -5.38
CA GLU A 48 6.07 4.60 -4.03
C GLU A 48 6.10 5.99 -3.39
N THR A 49 5.36 6.16 -2.32
CA THR A 49 5.31 7.41 -1.56
C THR A 49 6.20 7.31 -0.32
N ASN A 50 6.67 8.43 0.21
CA ASN A 50 7.32 8.44 1.51
C ASN A 50 6.27 8.22 2.62
N VAL A 51 6.10 6.97 3.04
CA VAL A 51 5.15 6.58 4.10
C VAL A 51 5.62 6.96 5.51
N ALA A 52 6.85 7.47 5.65
CA ALA A 52 7.40 7.92 6.92
C ALA A 52 7.16 9.41 7.19
N LEU A 53 6.64 10.19 6.25
CA LEU A 53 6.33 11.61 6.48
C LEU A 53 5.48 11.80 7.74
N ASN A 54 5.70 12.88 8.45
CA ASN A 54 4.90 13.23 9.62
C ASN A 54 3.48 13.70 9.23
N ALA A 55 2.58 13.79 10.20
CA ALA A 55 1.18 14.15 9.99
C ALA A 55 1.02 15.61 9.47
N GLU A 56 1.94 16.51 9.79
CA GLU A 56 1.91 17.92 9.33
C GLU A 56 2.10 18.02 7.81
N LYS A 57 2.69 17.01 7.18
CA LYS A 57 2.85 16.89 5.73
C LYS A 57 1.67 16.15 5.05
N GLY A 58 0.58 15.93 5.76
CA GLY A 58 -0.64 15.32 5.22
C GLY A 58 -0.63 13.79 5.15
N ASN A 59 0.32 13.13 5.83
CA ASN A 59 0.35 11.68 5.92
C ASN A 59 -0.68 11.20 6.96
N ASP A 60 -1.75 10.56 6.52
CA ASP A 60 -2.83 10.02 7.37
C ASP A 60 -2.43 8.74 8.13
N ASN A 61 -1.29 8.16 7.79
CA ASN A 61 -0.66 7.04 8.47
C ASN A 61 0.74 7.42 8.96
N ALA A 62 0.91 8.66 9.41
CA ALA A 62 2.19 9.12 9.95
C ALA A 62 2.67 8.21 11.09
N PRO A 63 3.95 7.83 11.14
CA PRO A 63 4.46 7.01 12.23
C PRO A 63 4.66 7.82 13.51
N ASP A 64 4.47 7.15 14.64
CA ASP A 64 5.07 7.58 15.91
C ASP A 64 6.58 7.38 15.83
N VAL A 65 7.34 8.38 16.32
CA VAL A 65 8.80 8.36 16.29
C VAL A 65 9.35 8.18 17.70
N GLN A 66 10.11 7.11 17.91
CA GLN A 66 10.86 6.87 19.14
C GLN A 66 12.36 6.76 18.84
N VAL A 67 13.19 7.35 19.68
CA VAL A 67 14.64 7.32 19.51
C VAL A 67 15.33 6.86 20.79
N SER A 68 16.52 6.28 20.65
CA SER A 68 17.34 5.82 21.81
C SER A 68 17.78 6.98 22.69
N TYR A 69 18.11 8.12 22.09
CA TYR A 69 18.54 9.34 22.75
C TYR A 69 18.33 10.52 21.81
N VAL A 70 18.06 11.69 22.37
CA VAL A 70 18.04 12.97 21.65
C VAL A 70 18.75 14.04 22.48
N THR A 71 19.61 14.80 21.82
CA THR A 71 20.26 15.95 22.46
C THR A 71 19.24 17.07 22.71
N GLY A 72 19.37 17.79 23.82
CA GLY A 72 18.38 18.78 24.27
C GLY A 72 18.09 19.94 23.31
N TRP A 73 18.87 20.15 22.28
CA TRP A 73 18.65 21.15 21.23
C TRP A 73 18.25 20.56 19.86
N ASN A 74 18.05 19.24 19.77
CA ASN A 74 17.55 18.55 18.59
C ASN A 74 16.10 18.10 18.82
N SER A 75 15.43 17.74 17.74
CA SER A 75 14.04 17.28 17.75
C SER A 75 13.90 15.92 17.06
N THR A 76 13.09 15.04 17.64
CA THR A 76 12.72 13.79 16.99
C THR A 76 11.81 14.03 15.77
N ALA A 77 11.02 15.11 15.77
CA ALA A 77 10.13 15.44 14.66
C ALA A 77 10.88 15.86 13.37
N ALA A 78 12.15 16.23 13.49
CA ALA A 78 12.98 16.65 12.35
C ALA A 78 13.52 15.47 11.53
N ILE A 79 13.27 14.22 11.95
CA ILE A 79 13.78 13.04 11.21
C ILE A 79 12.87 12.66 10.02
N ASN A 80 11.64 13.20 9.95
CA ASN A 80 10.63 12.84 8.96
C ASN A 80 9.74 14.03 8.55
N ASP A 81 10.31 15.23 8.51
CA ASP A 81 9.60 16.46 8.19
C ASP A 81 9.79 16.92 6.73
N ASP A 82 10.42 16.10 5.88
CA ASP A 82 10.78 16.38 4.49
C ASP A 82 11.73 17.59 4.35
N SER A 83 12.47 17.93 5.39
CA SER A 83 13.46 18.97 5.39
C SER A 83 14.87 18.38 5.38
N LEU A 84 15.63 18.73 4.37
CA LEU A 84 17.05 18.40 4.28
C LEU A 84 17.93 19.54 4.83
N ASP A 85 17.31 20.57 5.39
CA ASP A 85 18.05 21.70 5.96
C ASP A 85 18.79 21.25 7.21
N GLY A 86 20.01 20.79 7.01
CA GLY A 86 20.95 20.39 8.05
C GLY A 86 21.50 21.55 8.83
N ASN A 87 20.71 22.61 9.05
CA ASN A 87 21.13 23.68 9.95
C ASN A 87 21.32 23.09 11.34
N ALA A 88 22.57 22.94 11.68
CA ALA A 88 23.18 22.11 12.69
C ALA A 88 22.53 22.12 14.06
N SER A 89 21.86 23.17 14.39
CA SER A 89 21.35 23.31 15.76
C SER A 89 19.96 22.73 15.96
N TYR A 90 19.17 22.48 14.90
CA TYR A 90 17.74 22.12 15.07
C TYR A 90 17.16 21.22 13.97
N GLY A 91 17.85 21.03 12.84
CA GLY A 91 17.32 20.43 11.62
C GLY A 91 17.50 18.91 11.50
N GLY A 92 17.58 18.16 12.60
CA GLY A 92 17.74 16.70 12.56
C GLY A 92 17.62 16.05 13.94
N TRP A 93 17.51 14.74 13.95
CA TRP A 93 17.68 13.96 15.16
C TRP A 93 19.18 13.81 15.47
N GLY A 94 19.64 14.44 16.55
CA GLY A 94 21.04 14.47 16.96
C GLY A 94 21.27 13.82 18.32
N THR A 95 22.40 13.13 18.48
CA THR A 95 22.73 12.32 19.65
C THR A 95 24.03 12.72 20.35
N TRP A 96 24.48 13.97 20.17
CA TRP A 96 25.69 14.46 20.82
C TRP A 96 25.62 14.34 22.36
N GLY A 97 26.70 13.87 22.96
CA GLY A 97 26.80 13.63 24.40
C GLY A 97 26.46 12.21 24.82
N ASN A 98 25.82 11.40 23.98
CA ASN A 98 25.59 9.97 24.28
C ASN A 98 26.83 9.13 23.92
N THR A 99 27.19 8.21 24.81
CA THR A 99 28.38 7.34 24.68
C THR A 99 28.05 5.95 24.13
N SER A 100 26.81 5.69 23.72
CA SER A 100 26.41 4.40 23.11
C SER A 100 27.17 4.13 21.81
N ALA A 101 27.45 2.86 21.52
CA ALA A 101 28.10 2.43 20.28
C ALA A 101 27.18 2.61 19.07
N SER A 102 25.88 2.53 19.28
CA SER A 102 24.85 2.69 18.26
C SER A 102 23.67 3.46 18.79
N GLU A 103 22.97 4.13 17.91
CA GLU A 103 21.75 4.86 18.16
C GLU A 103 20.62 4.34 17.30
N THR A 104 19.39 4.45 17.78
CA THR A 104 18.23 3.93 17.06
C THR A 104 17.12 4.96 16.94
N ALA A 105 16.49 5.01 15.75
CA ALA A 105 15.20 5.66 15.55
C ALA A 105 14.19 4.62 15.09
N THR A 106 13.02 4.60 15.71
CA THR A 106 11.97 3.64 15.43
C THR A 106 10.72 4.37 14.96
N TYR A 107 10.22 3.99 13.80
CA TYR A 107 8.91 4.36 13.29
C TYR A 107 7.89 3.28 13.64
N THR A 108 6.73 3.69 14.14
CA THR A 108 5.60 2.78 14.39
C THR A 108 4.33 3.35 13.76
N TRP A 109 3.77 2.63 12.80
CA TRP A 109 2.56 3.01 12.08
C TRP A 109 1.31 2.35 12.67
N ASN A 110 0.19 3.06 12.62
CA ASN A 110 -1.11 2.48 13.00
C ASN A 110 -1.52 1.37 12.03
N ARG A 111 -1.30 1.58 10.73
CA ARG A 111 -1.53 0.61 9.66
C ARG A 111 -0.21 0.06 9.14
N ALA A 112 -0.21 -1.21 8.74
CA ALA A 112 0.97 -1.82 8.14
C ALA A 112 1.41 -1.06 6.88
N VAL A 113 2.71 -0.98 6.67
CA VAL A 113 3.34 -0.47 5.45
C VAL A 113 4.04 -1.60 4.73
N THR A 114 4.00 -1.58 3.41
CA THR A 114 4.75 -2.50 2.55
C THR A 114 5.84 -1.70 1.85
N THR A 115 7.09 -2.09 2.03
CA THR A 115 8.27 -1.33 1.58
C THR A 115 9.42 -2.24 1.19
N SER A 116 10.26 -1.77 0.28
CA SER A 116 11.53 -2.39 -0.12
C SER A 116 12.67 -1.38 -0.21
N LYS A 117 12.41 -0.11 0.23
CA LYS A 117 13.35 0.98 0.05
C LYS A 117 13.25 2.01 1.16
N SER A 118 14.39 2.51 1.59
CA SER A 118 14.51 3.61 2.52
C SER A 118 15.66 4.52 2.10
N VAL A 119 15.61 5.79 2.54
CA VAL A 119 16.64 6.78 2.19
C VAL A 119 17.01 7.57 3.44
N GLY A 120 18.30 7.73 3.67
CA GLY A 120 18.83 8.48 4.80
C GLY A 120 19.66 9.69 4.36
N TYR A 121 19.54 10.77 5.12
CA TYR A 121 20.38 11.97 5.01
C TYR A 121 21.01 12.28 6.37
N TYR A 122 22.29 12.65 6.35
CA TYR A 122 23.10 12.81 7.55
C TYR A 122 23.82 14.14 7.54
N TRP A 123 23.96 14.75 8.69
CA TRP A 123 24.72 15.97 8.87
C TRP A 123 26.01 15.72 9.65
N THR A 124 27.05 16.45 9.32
CA THR A 124 28.33 16.39 10.01
C THR A 124 28.97 17.78 10.17
N ASN A 125 29.66 18.00 11.27
CA ASN A 125 30.46 19.22 11.50
C ASN A 125 31.98 18.98 11.56
N VAL A 126 32.44 17.83 11.06
CA VAL A 126 33.88 17.47 11.12
C VAL A 126 34.75 18.50 10.39
N LYS A 127 34.25 19.08 9.28
CA LYS A 127 35.00 20.11 8.52
C LYS A 127 34.46 21.52 8.72
N THR A 128 33.24 21.66 9.23
CA THR A 128 32.55 22.96 9.34
C THR A 128 32.46 23.48 10.75
N GLY A 129 32.90 22.71 11.76
CA GLY A 129 32.79 23.02 13.16
C GLY A 129 33.85 22.34 14.03
N ASP A 130 33.46 21.93 15.23
CA ASP A 130 34.34 21.33 16.24
C ASP A 130 34.60 19.83 16.07
N GLY A 131 33.96 19.20 15.06
CA GLY A 131 34.11 17.78 14.78
C GLY A 131 33.38 16.86 15.77
N GLY A 132 32.43 17.40 16.53
CA GLY A 132 31.66 16.65 17.52
C GLY A 132 30.59 15.73 16.93
N VAL A 133 30.29 15.87 15.64
CA VAL A 133 29.25 15.08 14.93
C VAL A 133 29.85 14.49 13.64
N PRO A 134 30.58 13.36 13.70
CA PRO A 134 31.04 12.65 12.52
C PRO A 134 29.87 11.93 11.79
N LEU A 135 30.09 11.57 10.51
CA LEU A 135 29.19 10.66 9.81
C LEU A 135 29.20 9.27 10.48
N PRO A 136 28.13 8.50 10.35
CA PRO A 136 28.07 7.13 10.84
C PRO A 136 29.21 6.25 10.32
N LYS A 137 29.53 5.20 11.06
CA LYS A 137 30.35 4.09 10.55
C LYS A 137 29.58 3.29 9.52
N ASP A 138 28.40 2.86 9.87
CA ASP A 138 27.46 2.12 9.03
C ASP A 138 26.04 2.24 9.57
N VAL A 139 25.07 1.76 8.80
CA VAL A 139 23.65 1.78 9.13
C VAL A 139 23.07 0.41 8.80
N SER A 140 22.20 -0.09 9.67
CA SER A 140 21.32 -1.21 9.37
C SER A 140 19.86 -0.83 9.56
N ILE A 141 18.98 -1.58 8.92
CA ILE A 141 17.53 -1.39 9.00
C ILE A 141 16.91 -2.68 9.49
N GLU A 142 16.07 -2.55 10.49
CA GLU A 142 15.29 -3.64 11.07
C GLU A 142 13.80 -3.36 10.86
N TYR A 143 13.00 -4.42 10.78
CA TYR A 143 11.56 -4.37 10.75
C TYR A 143 10.97 -5.29 11.82
N LEU A 144 9.81 -4.93 12.34
CA LEU A 144 9.06 -5.79 13.25
C LEU A 144 8.41 -6.91 12.43
N ASN A 145 8.93 -8.12 12.57
CA ASN A 145 8.35 -9.30 11.94
C ASN A 145 7.05 -9.67 12.68
N ALA A 146 5.93 -9.71 11.96
CA ALA A 146 4.62 -9.98 12.54
C ALA A 146 4.48 -11.42 13.07
N ASP A 147 5.19 -12.37 12.48
CA ASP A 147 5.12 -13.79 12.87
C ASP A 147 5.93 -14.07 14.14
N SER A 148 7.13 -13.50 14.25
CA SER A 148 8.01 -13.70 15.41
C SER A 148 7.74 -12.69 16.53
N GLY A 149 7.16 -11.53 16.22
CA GLY A 149 7.01 -10.40 17.14
C GLY A 149 8.35 -9.75 17.53
N GLN A 150 9.41 -10.01 16.78
CA GLN A 150 10.76 -9.49 17.04
C GLN A 150 11.23 -8.58 15.89
N TYR A 151 12.13 -7.66 16.22
CA TYR A 151 12.85 -6.90 15.20
C TYR A 151 13.91 -7.79 14.55
N GLU A 152 13.90 -7.81 13.23
CA GLU A 152 14.81 -8.56 12.39
C GLU A 152 15.42 -7.62 11.34
N THR A 153 16.68 -7.84 10.98
CA THR A 153 17.29 -7.10 9.87
C THR A 153 16.49 -7.35 8.58
N VAL A 154 16.21 -6.29 7.83
CA VAL A 154 15.54 -6.44 6.53
C VAL A 154 16.35 -7.39 5.62
N PRO A 155 15.68 -8.32 4.90
CA PRO A 155 16.39 -9.32 4.12
C PRO A 155 17.09 -8.68 2.91
N ASN A 156 18.31 -9.17 2.58
CA ASN A 156 19.11 -8.75 1.44
C ASN A 156 19.40 -7.24 1.37
N LEU A 157 19.61 -6.60 2.53
CA LEU A 157 19.93 -5.17 2.61
C LEU A 157 21.13 -4.82 1.75
N LYS A 158 20.98 -3.84 0.87
CA LYS A 158 22.02 -3.24 0.04
C LYS A 158 22.03 -1.73 0.25
N VAL A 159 23.20 -1.17 0.29
CA VAL A 159 23.43 0.28 0.39
C VAL A 159 24.10 0.74 -0.90
N ASP A 160 23.64 1.82 -1.49
CA ASP A 160 24.13 2.32 -2.78
C ASP A 160 25.58 2.84 -2.71
N LYS A 161 26.01 3.31 -1.54
CA LYS A 161 27.34 3.86 -1.29
C LYS A 161 27.74 3.79 0.18
N THR A 162 29.03 3.87 0.45
CA THR A 162 29.59 3.97 1.81
C THR A 162 29.72 5.41 2.27
N PHE A 163 29.74 5.65 3.57
CA PHE A 163 30.07 6.95 4.12
C PHE A 163 31.54 7.28 3.82
N PRO A 164 31.85 8.51 3.39
CA PRO A 164 33.24 8.93 3.15
C PRO A 164 34.05 8.98 4.46
N ALA A 165 35.34 8.86 4.32
CA ALA A 165 36.23 9.09 5.45
C ALA A 165 36.25 10.59 5.86
N ASP A 166 36.66 10.88 7.08
CA ASP A 166 36.60 12.24 7.64
C ASP A 166 37.48 13.24 6.88
N ASP A 167 38.55 12.78 6.23
CA ASP A 167 39.46 13.57 5.40
C ASP A 167 38.89 13.85 4.00
N GLU A 168 37.94 13.04 3.54
CA GLU A 168 37.26 13.17 2.24
C GLU A 168 36.02 14.10 2.30
N LEU A 169 35.65 14.59 3.50
CA LEU A 169 34.46 15.41 3.67
C LEU A 169 34.64 16.79 3.05
N ASP A 170 33.55 17.32 2.46
CA ASP A 170 33.49 18.67 1.93
C ASP A 170 33.35 19.70 3.07
N ALA A 171 34.24 20.68 3.10
CA ALA A 171 34.20 21.75 4.11
C ALA A 171 33.05 22.76 3.87
N THR A 172 32.39 22.72 2.73
CA THR A 172 31.31 23.65 2.36
C THR A 172 29.92 23.04 2.41
N ASN A 173 29.83 21.71 2.44
CA ASN A 173 28.56 20.97 2.50
C ASN A 173 28.53 20.03 3.71
N PRO A 174 27.80 20.38 4.78
CA PRO A 174 27.71 19.53 5.95
C PRO A 174 26.65 18.42 5.83
N VAL A 175 25.78 18.41 4.81
CA VAL A 175 24.72 17.43 4.62
C VAL A 175 25.13 16.40 3.58
N TYR A 176 25.05 15.13 3.96
CA TYR A 176 25.40 13.97 3.14
C TYR A 176 24.19 13.09 2.90
N GLY A 177 23.93 12.81 1.64
CA GLY A 177 22.80 11.97 1.17
C GLY A 177 22.49 12.27 -0.29
N PRO A 178 21.47 11.61 -0.86
CA PRO A 178 20.78 10.44 -0.30
C PRO A 178 21.67 9.23 -0.17
N TYR A 179 21.52 8.46 0.92
CA TYR A 179 21.98 7.07 1.03
C TYR A 179 20.77 6.18 0.84
N THR A 180 20.76 5.40 -0.24
CA THR A 180 19.64 4.54 -0.60
C THR A 180 19.87 3.13 -0.08
N TYR A 181 18.95 2.64 0.70
CA TYR A 181 18.88 1.32 1.28
C TYR A 181 17.79 0.54 0.55
N THR A 182 18.15 -0.51 -0.17
CA THR A 182 17.22 -1.43 -0.84
C THR A 182 17.28 -2.81 -0.21
N PHE A 183 16.14 -3.47 -0.13
CA PHE A 183 16.00 -4.78 0.51
C PHE A 183 14.82 -5.53 -0.09
N ASP A 184 14.70 -6.83 0.19
CA ASP A 184 13.51 -7.58 -0.21
C ASP A 184 12.27 -7.00 0.48
N GLN A 185 11.16 -6.99 -0.24
CA GLN A 185 9.92 -6.38 0.25
C GLN A 185 9.49 -6.98 1.59
N VAL A 186 9.18 -6.12 2.55
CA VAL A 186 8.60 -6.47 3.85
C VAL A 186 7.29 -5.72 4.07
N THR A 187 6.36 -6.36 4.80
CA THR A 187 5.13 -5.73 5.30
C THR A 187 5.21 -5.70 6.82
N THR A 188 5.14 -4.50 7.40
CA THR A 188 5.36 -4.31 8.83
C THR A 188 4.58 -3.12 9.39
N LYS A 189 4.38 -3.09 10.69
CA LYS A 189 3.91 -1.91 11.43
C LYS A 189 5.02 -1.11 12.09
N SER A 190 6.26 -1.60 12.08
CA SER A 190 7.35 -0.84 12.67
C SER A 190 8.68 -1.13 12.01
N MET A 191 9.47 -0.09 11.79
CA MET A 191 10.84 -0.16 11.29
C MET A 191 11.78 0.60 12.20
N LYS A 192 13.01 0.12 12.26
CA LYS A 192 14.08 0.72 13.08
C LYS A 192 15.30 1.00 12.24
N LEU A 193 15.76 2.24 12.27
CA LEU A 193 17.07 2.65 11.78
C LEU A 193 18.08 2.44 12.91
N VAL A 194 19.10 1.64 12.68
CA VAL A 194 20.22 1.46 13.62
C VAL A 194 21.45 2.12 13.02
N VAL A 195 21.94 3.15 13.68
CA VAL A 195 23.08 3.97 13.24
C VAL A 195 24.28 3.68 14.12
N ASN A 196 25.30 3.05 13.56
CA ASN A 196 26.52 2.70 14.29
C ASN A 196 27.52 3.86 14.26
N LYS A 197 28.06 4.22 15.41
CA LYS A 197 29.09 5.24 15.56
C LYS A 197 30.47 4.70 15.21
N LYS A 198 31.38 5.58 14.76
CA LYS A 198 32.79 5.23 14.49
C LYS A 198 33.55 4.90 15.79
N ALA A 199 33.14 5.47 16.90
CA ALA A 199 33.73 5.24 18.22
C ALA A 199 32.68 5.35 19.34
N ASN A 200 32.95 4.71 20.47
CA ASN A 200 32.15 4.80 21.70
C ASN A 200 32.65 6.01 22.52
N ASP A 201 32.41 7.20 22.02
CA ASP A 201 32.76 8.45 22.64
C ASP A 201 31.51 9.34 22.78
N ASN A 202 31.66 10.55 23.31
CA ASN A 202 30.57 11.51 23.44
C ASN A 202 30.22 12.27 22.16
N LYS A 203 30.87 11.93 21.03
CA LYS A 203 30.48 12.46 19.72
C LYS A 203 29.15 11.89 19.31
N GLY A 204 28.32 12.74 18.74
CA GLY A 204 26.99 12.36 18.27
C GLY A 204 26.98 11.90 16.82
N ILE A 205 25.83 11.52 16.38
CA ILE A 205 25.42 11.46 14.97
C ILE A 205 24.25 12.43 14.78
N THR A 206 24.02 12.86 13.55
CA THR A 206 22.79 13.61 13.22
C THR A 206 22.20 13.02 11.93
N VAL A 207 20.95 12.58 12.01
CA VAL A 207 20.13 12.19 10.87
C VAL A 207 19.20 13.36 10.59
N THR A 208 19.35 13.98 9.42
CA THR A 208 18.50 15.11 9.02
C THR A 208 17.15 14.64 8.50
N GLU A 209 17.12 13.47 7.82
CA GLU A 209 15.89 12.90 7.31
C GLU A 209 16.08 11.38 7.15
N TRP A 210 15.06 10.62 7.53
CA TRP A 210 14.95 9.20 7.23
C TRP A 210 13.59 8.91 6.60
N GLN A 211 13.61 8.63 5.30
CA GLN A 211 12.45 8.35 4.47
C GLN A 211 12.27 6.84 4.30
N VAL A 212 11.03 6.39 4.24
CA VAL A 212 10.65 5.00 3.90
C VAL A 212 9.68 5.08 2.73
N PHE A 213 10.04 4.44 1.61
CA PHE A 213 9.24 4.46 0.40
C PHE A 213 8.43 3.17 0.26
N GLY A 214 7.14 3.30 0.06
CA GLY A 214 6.24 2.16 -0.01
C GLY A 214 4.77 2.56 -0.09
N THR A 215 3.92 1.64 0.32
CA THR A 215 2.46 1.82 0.38
C THR A 215 1.96 1.53 1.79
N SER A 216 1.03 2.32 2.28
CA SER A 216 0.30 2.02 3.51
C SER A 216 -0.86 1.06 3.21
N ALA A 217 -1.13 0.11 4.09
CA ALA A 217 -2.37 -0.64 4.04
C ALA A 217 -3.55 0.33 3.99
N ALA A 218 -4.56 0.00 3.20
CA ALA A 218 -5.79 0.78 3.18
C ALA A 218 -6.30 0.96 4.62
N LEU A 219 -6.95 2.10 4.88
CA LEU A 219 -7.71 2.23 6.12
C LEU A 219 -8.58 0.98 6.24
N PRO A 220 -8.59 0.29 7.40
CA PRO A 220 -9.66 -0.64 7.66
C PRO A 220 -10.94 0.14 7.39
N VAL A 221 -11.82 -0.41 6.59
CA VAL A 221 -13.19 0.11 6.54
C VAL A 221 -13.64 -0.01 7.98
N ASP A 222 -13.74 1.14 8.68
CA ASP A 222 -14.14 1.14 10.09
C ASP A 222 -15.49 0.44 10.14
N PRO A 223 -15.61 -0.65 10.91
CA PRO A 223 -16.92 -1.26 11.08
C PRO A 223 -17.96 -0.28 11.62
N GLY A 224 -17.58 0.86 12.13
CA GLY A 224 -18.43 1.98 12.51
C GLY A 224 -18.54 3.09 11.44
N ASP A 225 -17.92 2.95 10.26
CA ASP A 225 -18.13 3.92 9.18
C ASP A 225 -19.55 3.71 8.62
N PRO A 226 -20.45 4.71 8.75
CA PRO A 226 -21.82 4.59 8.24
C PRO A 226 -21.73 4.37 6.72
N GLY A 227 -21.91 3.12 6.29
CA GLY A 227 -21.84 2.76 4.88
C GLY A 227 -21.16 1.44 4.54
N ALA A 228 -20.51 0.77 5.49
CA ALA A 228 -20.03 -0.58 5.25
C ALA A 228 -21.19 -1.58 5.30
N PHE A 229 -21.29 -2.44 4.29
CA PHE A 229 -22.19 -3.59 4.36
C PHE A 229 -21.44 -4.79 4.96
N LEU A 230 -22.05 -5.45 5.92
CA LEU A 230 -21.56 -6.74 6.44
C LEU A 230 -21.85 -7.88 5.48
N ASP A 231 -22.98 -7.80 4.78
CA ASP A 231 -23.42 -8.82 3.86
C ASP A 231 -24.23 -8.21 2.71
N VAL A 232 -24.02 -8.73 1.50
CA VAL A 232 -24.81 -8.41 0.32
C VAL A 232 -25.38 -9.70 -0.22
N GLN A 233 -26.68 -9.71 -0.49
CA GLN A 233 -27.43 -10.86 -0.99
C GLN A 233 -26.71 -11.52 -2.18
N GLN A 234 -26.44 -12.81 -2.08
CA GLN A 234 -26.02 -13.63 -3.21
C GLN A 234 -27.21 -13.81 -4.17
N VAL A 235 -26.99 -13.47 -5.44
CA VAL A 235 -28.00 -13.59 -6.49
C VAL A 235 -27.76 -14.85 -7.30
N ALA A 236 -28.81 -15.68 -7.50
CA ALA A 236 -28.75 -16.84 -8.38
C ALA A 236 -29.68 -16.61 -9.59
N VAL A 237 -29.14 -16.71 -10.78
CA VAL A 237 -29.88 -16.58 -12.05
C VAL A 237 -29.76 -17.88 -12.85
N ARG A 238 -30.87 -18.34 -13.40
CA ARG A 238 -30.91 -19.54 -14.23
C ARG A 238 -31.22 -19.17 -15.68
N THR A 239 -30.49 -19.78 -16.60
CA THR A 239 -30.72 -19.62 -18.05
C THR A 239 -30.53 -20.94 -18.80
N THR A 240 -30.79 -20.92 -20.10
CA THR A 240 -30.51 -22.04 -21.01
C THR A 240 -29.42 -21.64 -22.00
N PRO A 241 -28.74 -22.60 -22.66
CA PRO A 241 -27.69 -22.30 -23.60
C PRO A 241 -28.09 -21.24 -24.64
N GLY A 242 -27.26 -20.22 -24.82
CA GLY A 242 -27.45 -19.13 -25.78
C GLY A 242 -28.51 -18.08 -25.39
N VAL A 243 -29.15 -18.19 -24.26
CA VAL A 243 -30.14 -17.19 -23.77
C VAL A 243 -29.48 -16.25 -22.77
N ASP A 244 -29.37 -14.97 -23.17
CA ASP A 244 -28.79 -13.90 -22.33
C ASP A 244 -29.56 -13.73 -21.02
N PRO A 245 -28.90 -13.94 -19.86
CA PRO A 245 -29.51 -13.81 -18.55
C PRO A 245 -29.57 -12.38 -18.01
N THR A 246 -29.05 -11.39 -18.71
CA THR A 246 -28.92 -10.01 -18.23
C THR A 246 -30.26 -9.43 -17.73
N SER A 247 -31.36 -9.71 -18.44
CA SER A 247 -32.69 -9.24 -18.04
C SER A 247 -33.25 -9.88 -16.78
N LYS A 248 -32.62 -10.95 -16.28
CA LYS A 248 -33.01 -11.65 -15.05
C LYS A 248 -32.19 -11.21 -13.84
N LEU A 249 -31.13 -10.44 -14.05
CA LEU A 249 -30.39 -9.83 -12.96
C LEU A 249 -31.26 -8.76 -12.28
N PRO A 250 -31.39 -8.77 -10.95
CA PRO A 250 -32.22 -7.80 -10.26
C PRO A 250 -31.60 -6.39 -10.34
N ALA A 251 -32.44 -5.37 -10.40
CA ALA A 251 -31.99 -3.98 -10.35
C ALA A 251 -31.60 -3.54 -8.91
N GLU A 252 -32.02 -4.28 -7.90
CA GLU A 252 -31.74 -4.04 -6.49
C GLU A 252 -31.39 -5.35 -5.78
N VAL A 253 -30.54 -5.25 -4.76
CA VAL A 253 -30.17 -6.39 -3.91
C VAL A 253 -30.38 -6.02 -2.44
N TRP A 254 -30.61 -7.00 -1.58
CA TRP A 254 -30.58 -6.82 -0.15
C TRP A 254 -29.13 -6.68 0.32
N ALA A 255 -28.88 -5.68 1.16
CA ALA A 255 -27.62 -5.46 1.81
C ALA A 255 -27.85 -5.19 3.29
N THR A 256 -27.04 -5.79 4.14
CA THR A 256 -27.12 -5.63 5.59
C THR A 256 -25.99 -4.74 6.04
N PRO A 257 -26.29 -3.49 6.48
CA PRO A 257 -25.28 -2.62 7.09
C PRO A 257 -24.89 -3.16 8.47
N GLN A 258 -23.77 -2.71 8.99
CA GLN A 258 -23.29 -3.12 10.30
C GLN A 258 -24.28 -2.80 11.42
N ASP A 259 -24.85 -1.60 11.38
CA ASP A 259 -25.79 -1.11 12.37
C ASP A 259 -27.13 -0.85 11.68
N GLY A 260 -27.98 -1.88 11.59
CA GLY A 260 -29.32 -1.70 11.06
C GLY A 260 -29.92 -2.93 10.39
N PRO A 261 -31.17 -2.86 9.99
CA PRO A 261 -31.84 -3.92 9.26
C PRO A 261 -31.29 -4.01 7.83
N SER A 262 -31.50 -5.17 7.19
CA SER A 262 -31.27 -5.31 5.76
C SER A 262 -32.13 -4.32 4.97
N ILE A 263 -31.52 -3.64 4.01
CA ILE A 263 -32.13 -2.65 3.13
C ILE A 263 -31.97 -3.04 1.67
N LYS A 264 -32.83 -2.55 0.80
CA LYS A 264 -32.67 -2.72 -0.65
C LYS A 264 -31.83 -1.58 -1.20
N VAL A 265 -30.81 -1.93 -1.97
CA VAL A 265 -29.92 -0.97 -2.62
C VAL A 265 -29.85 -1.25 -4.12
N PRO A 266 -29.83 -0.20 -4.96
CA PRO A 266 -29.63 -0.36 -6.40
C PRO A 266 -28.27 -1.01 -6.70
N VAL A 267 -28.23 -1.86 -7.72
CA VAL A 267 -27.02 -2.51 -8.19
C VAL A 267 -26.85 -2.36 -9.70
N THR A 268 -25.64 -2.09 -10.12
CA THR A 268 -25.22 -2.09 -11.52
C THR A 268 -24.36 -3.31 -11.76
N TRP A 269 -24.83 -4.22 -12.62
CA TRP A 269 -24.11 -5.44 -12.98
C TRP A 269 -23.14 -5.21 -14.10
N GLU A 270 -22.01 -5.90 -14.09
CA GLU A 270 -21.11 -6.01 -15.22
C GLU A 270 -21.80 -6.74 -16.38
N THR A 271 -21.31 -6.51 -17.60
CA THR A 271 -21.82 -7.20 -18.78
C THR A 271 -21.57 -8.69 -18.66
N VAL A 272 -22.61 -9.51 -18.88
CA VAL A 272 -22.49 -10.97 -18.93
C VAL A 272 -21.89 -11.37 -20.28
N PRO A 273 -20.68 -11.94 -20.34
CA PRO A 273 -20.10 -12.33 -21.59
C PRO A 273 -20.82 -13.56 -22.18
N ALA A 274 -20.90 -13.64 -23.50
CA ALA A 274 -21.70 -14.66 -24.19
C ALA A 274 -21.26 -16.11 -23.91
N ASP A 275 -19.98 -16.32 -23.62
CA ASP A 275 -19.43 -17.62 -23.26
C ASP A 275 -19.88 -18.11 -21.86
N ALA A 276 -20.24 -17.17 -20.98
CA ALA A 276 -20.74 -17.47 -19.64
C ALA A 276 -22.10 -18.25 -19.64
N TYR A 277 -22.84 -18.18 -20.74
CA TYR A 277 -24.13 -18.86 -20.87
C TYR A 277 -24.23 -19.72 -22.16
N ALA A 278 -23.11 -20.11 -22.76
CA ALA A 278 -23.06 -20.86 -24.00
C ALA A 278 -23.36 -22.36 -23.83
N THR A 279 -23.00 -22.97 -22.69
CA THR A 279 -22.99 -24.42 -22.50
C THR A 279 -23.79 -24.82 -21.26
N ALA A 280 -24.69 -25.79 -21.42
CA ALA A 280 -25.42 -26.36 -20.29
C ALA A 280 -24.51 -27.08 -19.27
N GLY A 281 -24.92 -27.06 -18.02
CA GLY A 281 -24.16 -27.65 -16.91
C GLY A 281 -23.03 -26.77 -16.40
N THR A 282 -22.87 -25.54 -16.94
CA THR A 282 -21.87 -24.59 -16.46
C THR A 282 -22.45 -23.56 -15.50
N THR A 283 -21.58 -22.95 -14.70
CA THR A 283 -21.88 -21.81 -13.86
C THR A 283 -20.84 -20.70 -14.10
N ALA A 284 -21.28 -19.46 -14.04
CA ALA A 284 -20.41 -18.27 -14.12
C ALA A 284 -20.78 -17.25 -13.04
N GLU A 285 -19.79 -16.49 -12.57
CA GLU A 285 -20.01 -15.37 -11.65
C GLU A 285 -20.01 -14.06 -12.42
N VAL A 286 -20.93 -13.18 -12.06
CA VAL A 286 -21.02 -11.80 -12.54
C VAL A 286 -20.97 -10.87 -11.34
N LYS A 287 -20.10 -9.89 -11.41
CA LYS A 287 -19.97 -8.88 -10.36
C LYS A 287 -20.91 -7.71 -10.61
N GLY A 288 -21.35 -7.09 -9.52
CA GLY A 288 -22.12 -5.88 -9.53
C GLY A 288 -21.63 -4.90 -8.49
N THR A 289 -21.89 -3.62 -8.71
CA THR A 289 -21.57 -2.54 -7.76
C THR A 289 -22.87 -1.96 -7.25
N THR A 290 -23.06 -1.95 -5.93
CA THR A 290 -24.20 -1.28 -5.28
C THR A 290 -23.95 0.22 -5.22
N ALA A 291 -25.00 1.02 -5.39
CA ALA A 291 -24.88 2.46 -5.36
C ALA A 291 -24.72 2.99 -3.91
N ALA A 292 -23.81 3.92 -3.71
CA ALA A 292 -23.75 4.70 -2.47
C ALA A 292 -24.97 5.62 -2.37
N GLY A 293 -25.47 5.83 -1.16
CA GLY A 293 -26.65 6.71 -0.97
C GLY A 293 -27.23 6.61 0.44
N THR A 294 -28.43 7.17 0.60
CA THR A 294 -29.23 7.03 1.82
C THR A 294 -30.52 6.29 1.46
N TYR A 295 -30.71 5.12 2.02
CA TYR A 295 -31.86 4.25 1.80
C TYR A 295 -32.48 3.94 3.17
N ASP A 296 -33.80 4.14 3.31
CA ASP A 296 -34.52 3.95 4.56
C ASP A 296 -33.89 4.71 5.76
N ASN A 297 -33.37 5.92 5.50
CA ASN A 297 -32.62 6.76 6.44
C ASN A 297 -31.24 6.19 6.87
N ILE A 298 -30.76 5.14 6.23
CA ILE A 298 -29.44 4.55 6.47
C ILE A 298 -28.51 5.01 5.34
N LYS A 299 -27.40 5.66 5.71
CA LYS A 299 -26.37 6.08 4.76
C LYS A 299 -25.42 4.91 4.49
N VAL A 300 -25.22 4.58 3.22
CA VAL A 300 -24.37 3.47 2.79
C VAL A 300 -23.34 3.90 1.74
N ALA A 301 -22.16 3.29 1.78
CA ALA A 301 -21.16 3.40 0.74
C ALA A 301 -21.48 2.42 -0.42
N ALA A 302 -20.78 2.58 -1.55
CA ALA A 302 -20.83 1.59 -2.62
C ALA A 302 -20.20 0.27 -2.14
N GLY A 303 -20.84 -0.85 -2.45
CA GLY A 303 -20.40 -2.19 -2.10
C GLY A 303 -20.35 -3.11 -3.33
N GLN A 304 -19.93 -4.34 -3.13
CA GLN A 304 -19.87 -5.37 -4.16
C GLN A 304 -20.99 -6.38 -4.01
N ALA A 305 -21.66 -6.70 -5.12
CA ALA A 305 -22.63 -7.80 -5.22
C ALA A 305 -22.09 -8.88 -6.18
N THR A 306 -22.53 -10.11 -5.99
CA THR A 306 -22.18 -11.23 -6.87
C THR A 306 -23.44 -11.96 -7.30
N ALA A 307 -23.55 -12.25 -8.60
CA ALA A 307 -24.58 -13.11 -9.15
C ALA A 307 -23.95 -14.38 -9.72
N THR A 308 -24.50 -15.53 -9.38
CA THR A 308 -24.15 -16.81 -9.99
C THR A 308 -25.16 -17.16 -11.07
N ILE A 309 -24.69 -17.31 -12.31
CA ILE A 309 -25.49 -17.72 -13.45
C ILE A 309 -25.32 -19.23 -13.65
N GLY A 310 -26.39 -19.98 -13.51
CA GLY A 310 -26.43 -21.40 -13.83
C GLY A 310 -27.08 -21.63 -15.20
N VAL A 311 -26.42 -22.41 -16.05
CA VAL A 311 -26.91 -22.77 -17.41
C VAL A 311 -27.46 -24.20 -17.38
N TYR A 312 -28.73 -24.37 -17.71
CA TYR A 312 -29.44 -25.66 -17.64
C TYR A 312 -29.98 -26.03 -19.03
N ASP A 313 -30.02 -27.29 -19.36
CA ASP A 313 -30.59 -27.75 -20.65
C ASP A 313 -32.07 -27.32 -20.81
N GLN A 314 -32.82 -27.35 -19.71
CA GLN A 314 -34.20 -26.88 -19.66
C GLN A 314 -34.45 -26.17 -18.33
N LEU A 315 -35.31 -25.16 -18.34
CA LEU A 315 -35.82 -24.55 -17.12
C LEU A 315 -37.22 -25.15 -16.86
N ASN A 316 -37.42 -25.71 -15.66
CA ASN A 316 -38.76 -26.11 -15.26
C ASN A 316 -39.64 -24.88 -15.13
N THR A 317 -40.72 -24.84 -15.89
CA THR A 317 -41.71 -23.76 -15.86
C THR A 317 -42.81 -24.00 -14.83
N GLU A 318 -42.91 -25.20 -14.30
CA GLU A 318 -43.85 -25.58 -13.23
C GLU A 318 -43.05 -25.85 -11.96
N VAL A 319 -43.21 -24.99 -10.97
CA VAL A 319 -42.74 -25.24 -9.59
C VAL A 319 -43.83 -25.96 -8.89
N THR A 320 -43.66 -27.25 -8.61
CA THR A 320 -44.54 -28.00 -7.70
C THR A 320 -44.16 -27.62 -6.26
N ASP A 321 -45.16 -27.54 -5.37
CA ASP A 321 -45.02 -27.12 -3.94
C ASP A 321 -43.90 -27.86 -3.15
N ALA A 322 -43.45 -28.97 -3.64
CA ALA A 322 -42.40 -29.80 -3.01
C ALA A 322 -40.96 -29.25 -3.27
N GLU A 323 -40.74 -28.44 -4.31
CA GLU A 323 -39.39 -27.92 -4.65
C GLU A 323 -39.07 -26.59 -3.96
N TYR A 324 -40.06 -25.95 -3.38
CA TYR A 324 -39.90 -24.59 -2.81
C TYR A 324 -39.33 -24.55 -1.37
N VAL A 325 -39.24 -25.71 -0.70
CA VAL A 325 -38.93 -25.76 0.73
C VAL A 325 -37.43 -25.90 1.04
N SER A 326 -36.56 -26.10 0.06
CA SER A 326 -35.19 -26.53 0.40
C SER A 326 -34.12 -25.46 0.38
N THR A 327 -34.41 -24.19 0.11
CA THR A 327 -33.34 -23.17 -0.09
C THR A 327 -33.56 -21.79 0.52
N ILE A 328 -34.49 -21.65 1.45
CA ILE A 328 -34.50 -20.45 2.30
C ILE A 328 -34.02 -20.88 3.69
N THR A 329 -32.73 -21.05 3.86
CA THR A 329 -32.13 -20.91 5.20
C THR A 329 -32.07 -19.43 5.46
N ALA A 330 -33.01 -18.93 6.24
CA ALA A 330 -32.87 -17.61 6.84
C ALA A 330 -31.58 -17.61 7.63
N PRO A 331 -30.74 -16.55 7.53
CA PRO A 331 -29.65 -16.37 8.47
C PRO A 331 -30.25 -16.37 9.86
N GLY A 332 -29.69 -17.19 10.75
CA GLY A 332 -30.23 -17.44 12.09
C GLY A 332 -30.42 -16.15 12.88
N VAL A 333 -31.55 -16.11 13.58
CA VAL A 333 -31.83 -15.18 14.66
C VAL A 333 -30.86 -15.43 15.81
#